data_ac68b71afcab6b9411db43a6833abaca
#
_entry.id   ac68b71afcab6b9411db43a6833abaca
#
_cell.length_a   1.000
_cell.length_b   1.000
_cell.length_c   1.000
_cell.angle_alpha   90.00
_cell.angle_beta   90.00
_cell.angle_gamma   90.00
#
_symmetry.space_group_name_H-M   'P 1'
#
loop_
_entity.id
_entity.type
_entity.pdbx_description
1 polymer ?
#
loop_
_entity_poly.entity_id
_entity_poly.type
_entity_poly.pdbx_seq_one_letter_code
_entity_poly.pdbx_strand_id
1 'polypeptide(L)'
;MRLIIAEKPSVAQAIAGVIGGAKRADGFIDCPQTKTRVTWCFGHLLEQSRPEDYVDGGKVLASHLPVVPDKWILSPRDGGAGKQIKAIRDLLKDATEVVNAGDADREGQLLVDEVLLFLGWKGKTSRLWLSSLDDASVRKALSGIKDNAAMRPVYESALARQRVDWLMGMNASIALSRNLQSCGVPGAWSIGRVQTPTLALLVDRQRDIEHFKPRDFYQVIANLDGGIKALWQLPDDLSDEDGRLLENDKAEETARRIAGKAARVGKFARKTGERQAPLPFTLGGLQKIASSRLGLSAKDTLAAAQELYEAKITTYPRTDCPSLPTEMHGAASGVLKIIGAVGIAGIDASRKHAAWNTAKVEAHHGIIPTGQSPDAAGLSSDAKRVFDLIRESFIRLFMPPEKFETREALFDIDGLPFRAAARVVLDPGWTRLGGKDDDEGQDSDEQPSAMPALREGEARTCERGEVIAKRTTPPKPYTDGTLIAAMTGVHKLVTDPKLKARLKETSGLGTEATRASMIEVLIAREYAERKKKE
;
A
#
# COMPACT_ATOMS: atom_id res chain seq x y z
N MET A 1 -40.49 -9.89 0.48
CA MET A 1 -39.28 -10.62 0.05
C MET A 1 -38.02 -9.98 0.67
N ARG A 2 -36.89 -10.69 0.75
CA ARG A 2 -35.60 -10.13 1.13
C ARG A 2 -34.96 -9.46 -0.09
N LEU A 3 -34.44 -8.24 0.06
CA LEU A 3 -33.69 -7.54 -0.97
C LEU A 3 -32.22 -7.38 -0.52
N ILE A 4 -31.28 -7.91 -1.31
CA ILE A 4 -29.83 -7.74 -1.09
C ILE A 4 -29.33 -6.69 -2.07
N ILE A 5 -28.64 -5.66 -1.58
CA ILE A 5 -28.06 -4.60 -2.41
C ILE A 5 -26.53 -4.69 -2.31
N ALA A 6 -25.89 -5.14 -3.38
CA ALA A 6 -24.43 -5.24 -3.50
C ALA A 6 -23.83 -3.93 -4.04
N GLU A 7 -22.52 -3.76 -3.90
CA GLU A 7 -21.83 -2.61 -4.49
C GLU A 7 -21.69 -2.73 -6.01
N LYS A 8 -21.50 -3.95 -6.52
CA LYS A 8 -21.20 -4.22 -7.93
C LYS A 8 -21.98 -5.44 -8.46
N PRO A 9 -22.18 -5.53 -9.78
CA PRO A 9 -22.83 -6.69 -10.40
C PRO A 9 -22.13 -8.01 -10.12
N SER A 10 -20.80 -8.05 -10.08
CA SER A 10 -19.99 -9.25 -9.81
C SER A 10 -20.24 -9.81 -8.40
N VAL A 11 -20.32 -8.93 -7.39
CA VAL A 11 -20.68 -9.29 -6.01
C VAL A 11 -22.11 -9.82 -5.94
N ALA A 12 -23.05 -9.15 -6.63
CA ALA A 12 -24.44 -9.61 -6.71
C ALA A 12 -24.56 -11.01 -7.32
N GLN A 13 -23.80 -11.30 -8.40
CA GLN A 13 -23.74 -12.62 -9.03
C GLN A 13 -23.16 -13.69 -8.09
N ALA A 14 -22.08 -13.37 -7.36
CA ALA A 14 -21.49 -14.30 -6.40
C ALA A 14 -22.47 -14.67 -5.29
N ILE A 15 -23.19 -13.69 -4.72
CA ILE A 15 -24.21 -13.92 -3.70
C ILE A 15 -25.37 -14.76 -4.27
N ALA A 16 -25.92 -14.35 -5.43
CA ALA A 16 -27.04 -15.04 -6.07
C ALA A 16 -26.70 -16.50 -6.43
N GLY A 17 -25.48 -16.76 -6.91
CA GLY A 17 -25.00 -18.11 -7.21
C GLY A 17 -25.03 -19.04 -6.00
N VAL A 18 -24.70 -18.51 -4.80
CA VAL A 18 -24.66 -19.30 -3.56
C VAL A 18 -26.06 -19.56 -2.98
N ILE A 19 -26.98 -18.60 -3.10
CA ILE A 19 -28.36 -18.76 -2.54
C ILE A 19 -29.32 -19.52 -3.44
N GLY A 20 -28.86 -19.89 -4.64
CA GLY A 20 -29.54 -20.84 -5.54
C GLY A 20 -30.57 -20.24 -6.46
N GLY A 21 -30.55 -20.70 -7.73
CA GLY A 21 -31.60 -20.48 -8.72
C GLY A 21 -31.73 -19.03 -9.16
N ALA A 22 -30.76 -18.53 -9.94
CA ALA A 22 -30.75 -17.14 -10.37
C ALA A 22 -31.40 -16.95 -11.75
N LYS A 23 -32.42 -16.10 -11.83
CA LYS A 23 -32.96 -15.58 -13.09
C LYS A 23 -32.53 -14.10 -13.20
N ARG A 24 -31.72 -13.78 -14.19
CA ARG A 24 -31.27 -12.40 -14.41
C ARG A 24 -32.44 -11.58 -14.99
N ALA A 25 -32.66 -10.41 -14.41
CA ALA A 25 -33.62 -9.41 -14.86
C ALA A 25 -32.91 -8.06 -15.06
N ASP A 26 -33.64 -7.03 -15.53
CA ASP A 26 -33.08 -5.69 -15.70
C ASP A 26 -32.84 -5.02 -14.31
N GLY A 27 -31.60 -4.85 -13.95
CA GLY A 27 -31.17 -4.22 -12.68
C GLY A 27 -31.16 -5.15 -11.44
N PHE A 28 -31.50 -6.44 -11.56
CA PHE A 28 -31.44 -7.38 -10.43
C PHE A 28 -31.37 -8.85 -10.85
N ILE A 29 -31.13 -9.74 -9.89
CA ILE A 29 -31.18 -11.20 -10.04
C ILE A 29 -32.27 -11.72 -9.12
N ASP A 30 -33.21 -12.50 -9.66
CA ASP A 30 -34.28 -13.12 -8.89
C ASP A 30 -33.88 -14.52 -8.42
N CYS A 31 -34.02 -14.78 -7.14
CA CYS A 31 -33.71 -16.06 -6.48
C CYS A 31 -34.98 -16.60 -5.82
N PRO A 32 -35.91 -17.18 -6.61
CA PRO A 32 -37.25 -17.51 -6.14
C PRO A 32 -37.28 -18.57 -5.03
N GLN A 33 -36.32 -19.51 -5.01
CA GLN A 33 -36.25 -20.57 -3.99
C GLN A 33 -36.08 -20.01 -2.57
N THR A 34 -35.34 -18.90 -2.44
CA THR A 34 -35.11 -18.23 -1.16
C THR A 34 -35.97 -16.99 -0.96
N LYS A 35 -36.91 -16.70 -1.88
CA LYS A 35 -37.72 -15.47 -1.90
C LYS A 35 -36.84 -14.20 -1.76
N THR A 36 -35.68 -14.21 -2.43
CA THR A 36 -34.67 -13.15 -2.35
C THR A 36 -34.45 -12.54 -3.73
N ARG A 37 -34.31 -11.23 -3.81
CA ARG A 37 -33.77 -10.52 -4.98
C ARG A 37 -32.45 -9.87 -4.65
N VAL A 38 -31.52 -9.97 -5.57
CA VAL A 38 -30.18 -9.37 -5.42
C VAL A 38 -30.01 -8.29 -6.48
N THR A 39 -29.83 -7.07 -6.05
CA THR A 39 -29.53 -5.91 -6.91
C THR A 39 -28.15 -5.35 -6.55
N TRP A 40 -27.75 -4.29 -7.24
CA TRP A 40 -26.41 -3.71 -7.06
C TRP A 40 -26.43 -2.20 -7.28
N CYS A 41 -25.38 -1.55 -6.77
CA CYS A 41 -24.96 -0.22 -7.18
C CYS A 41 -23.90 -0.33 -8.28
N PHE A 42 -23.37 0.78 -8.75
CA PHE A 42 -22.19 0.87 -9.63
C PHE A 42 -21.11 1.71 -8.93
N GLY A 43 -20.85 1.46 -7.64
CA GLY A 43 -20.24 2.41 -6.74
C GLY A 43 -21.28 3.43 -6.26
N HIS A 44 -20.87 4.66 -5.99
CA HIS A 44 -21.82 5.71 -5.59
C HIS A 44 -22.80 6.05 -6.71
N LEU A 45 -24.10 5.82 -6.47
CA LEU A 45 -25.20 6.22 -7.36
C LEU A 45 -25.64 7.67 -7.11
N LEU A 46 -25.28 8.23 -5.96
CA LEU A 46 -25.61 9.59 -5.54
C LEU A 46 -24.33 10.43 -5.45
N GLU A 47 -24.50 11.73 -5.59
CA GLU A 47 -23.46 12.72 -5.35
C GLU A 47 -24.01 13.91 -4.56
N GLN A 48 -23.12 14.59 -3.84
CA GLN A 48 -23.43 15.83 -3.16
C GLN A 48 -23.67 16.93 -4.18
N SER A 49 -24.72 17.71 -3.99
CA SER A 49 -25.00 18.89 -4.82
C SER A 49 -23.86 19.91 -4.78
N ARG A 50 -23.81 20.74 -5.82
CA ARG A 50 -22.77 21.76 -5.99
C ARG A 50 -22.99 22.95 -5.07
N PRO A 51 -21.97 23.78 -4.77
CA PRO A 51 -22.11 24.98 -3.95
C PRO A 51 -23.18 25.95 -4.47
N GLU A 52 -23.39 25.99 -5.79
CA GLU A 52 -24.40 26.81 -6.44
C GLU A 52 -25.83 26.47 -6.01
N ASP A 53 -26.09 25.22 -5.63
CA ASP A 53 -27.41 24.74 -5.18
C ASP A 53 -27.76 25.17 -3.76
N TYR A 54 -26.80 25.76 -3.05
CA TYR A 54 -26.95 26.20 -1.64
C TYR A 54 -26.92 27.72 -1.48
N VAL A 55 -26.87 28.47 -2.58
CA VAL A 55 -26.84 29.94 -2.55
C VAL A 55 -27.95 30.54 -3.40
N ASP A 56 -28.49 31.65 -2.97
CA ASP A 56 -29.52 32.38 -3.69
C ASP A 56 -29.00 32.84 -5.07
N GLY A 57 -29.81 32.65 -6.09
CA GLY A 57 -29.47 33.04 -7.47
C GLY A 57 -28.48 32.07 -8.18
N GLY A 58 -28.13 30.95 -7.57
CA GLY A 58 -27.36 29.87 -8.23
C GLY A 58 -25.93 30.26 -8.66
N LYS A 59 -25.37 31.34 -8.09
CA LYS A 59 -24.00 31.81 -8.36
C LYS A 59 -23.26 32.07 -7.06
N VAL A 60 -22.22 31.30 -6.81
CA VAL A 60 -21.40 31.49 -5.62
C VAL A 60 -20.60 32.79 -5.74
N LEU A 61 -20.79 33.77 -4.88
CA LEU A 61 -20.01 35.01 -4.76
C LEU A 61 -18.92 34.85 -3.69
N ALA A 62 -17.93 35.75 -3.67
CA ALA A 62 -16.89 35.72 -2.63
C ALA A 62 -17.48 35.88 -1.22
N SER A 63 -18.56 36.67 -1.09
CA SER A 63 -19.29 36.87 0.16
C SER A 63 -20.07 35.64 0.65
N HIS A 64 -20.29 34.64 -0.22
CA HIS A 64 -20.93 33.38 0.14
C HIS A 64 -19.97 32.36 0.74
N LEU A 65 -18.65 32.61 0.65
CA LEU A 65 -17.65 31.67 1.15
C LEU A 65 -17.38 31.87 2.64
N PRO A 66 -17.28 30.79 3.42
CA PRO A 66 -17.49 29.41 2.99
C PRO A 66 -18.97 29.04 2.87
N VAL A 67 -19.35 28.34 1.78
CA VAL A 67 -20.67 27.72 1.68
C VAL A 67 -20.70 26.50 2.59
N VAL A 68 -21.55 26.54 3.61
CA VAL A 68 -21.76 25.46 4.58
C VAL A 68 -23.22 25.06 4.55
N PRO A 69 -23.58 23.90 3.98
CA PRO A 69 -24.97 23.48 3.87
C PRO A 69 -25.58 23.15 5.25
N ASP A 70 -26.69 23.75 5.60
CA ASP A 70 -27.51 23.35 6.74
C ASP A 70 -28.15 21.99 6.49
N LYS A 71 -28.62 21.79 5.28
CA LYS A 71 -29.21 20.54 4.80
C LYS A 71 -28.50 20.07 3.54
N TRP A 72 -27.90 18.88 3.60
CA TRP A 72 -27.22 18.27 2.47
C TRP A 72 -28.20 17.73 1.44
N ILE A 73 -28.01 18.11 0.18
CA ILE A 73 -28.79 17.69 -0.96
C ILE A 73 -27.98 16.63 -1.73
N LEU A 74 -28.63 15.49 -2.00
CA LEU A 74 -28.07 14.42 -2.83
C LEU A 74 -28.83 14.37 -4.16
N SER A 75 -28.11 14.17 -5.23
CA SER A 75 -28.66 13.96 -6.57
C SER A 75 -28.11 12.69 -7.22
N PRO A 76 -28.89 12.02 -8.09
CA PRO A 76 -28.38 10.93 -8.88
C PRO A 76 -27.22 11.37 -9.77
N ARG A 77 -26.16 10.57 -9.80
CA ARG A 77 -25.05 10.78 -10.72
C ARG A 77 -25.46 10.53 -12.17
N ASP A 78 -24.70 11.08 -13.11
CA ASP A 78 -24.84 10.78 -14.52
C ASP A 78 -24.47 9.32 -14.86
N GLY A 79 -24.74 8.87 -16.10
CA GLY A 79 -24.26 7.56 -16.57
C GLY A 79 -25.09 6.34 -16.13
N GLY A 80 -26.41 6.49 -15.97
CA GLY A 80 -27.32 5.37 -15.72
C GLY A 80 -27.66 5.13 -14.23
N ALA A 81 -27.11 5.93 -13.32
CA ALA A 81 -27.42 5.84 -11.90
C ALA A 81 -28.92 6.04 -11.62
N GLY A 82 -29.57 6.98 -12.31
CA GLY A 82 -31.00 7.20 -12.19
C GLY A 82 -31.86 5.97 -12.54
N LYS A 83 -31.46 5.21 -13.57
CA LYS A 83 -32.13 3.95 -13.95
C LYS A 83 -32.01 2.91 -12.83
N GLN A 84 -30.80 2.77 -12.27
CA GLN A 84 -30.54 1.80 -11.20
C GLN A 84 -31.24 2.19 -9.88
N ILE A 85 -31.25 3.47 -9.53
CA ILE A 85 -32.01 3.99 -8.38
C ILE A 85 -33.51 3.68 -8.55
N LYS A 86 -34.04 3.84 -9.76
CA LYS A 86 -35.45 3.48 -10.06
C LYS A 86 -35.68 1.99 -9.86
N ALA A 87 -34.78 1.12 -10.35
CA ALA A 87 -34.88 -0.32 -10.16
C ALA A 87 -34.88 -0.69 -8.66
N ILE A 88 -33.96 -0.12 -7.88
CA ILE A 88 -33.92 -0.33 -6.43
C ILE A 88 -35.19 0.16 -5.76
N ARG A 89 -35.70 1.35 -6.14
CA ARG A 89 -36.96 1.91 -5.61
C ARG A 89 -38.16 0.96 -5.85
N ASP A 90 -38.24 0.39 -7.04
CA ASP A 90 -39.34 -0.52 -7.38
C ASP A 90 -39.24 -1.85 -6.62
N LEU A 91 -38.02 -2.36 -6.41
CA LEU A 91 -37.75 -3.55 -5.59
C LEU A 91 -38.07 -3.33 -4.10
N LEU A 92 -37.84 -2.13 -3.58
CA LEU A 92 -38.12 -1.78 -2.18
C LEU A 92 -39.62 -1.84 -1.84
N LYS A 93 -40.51 -1.64 -2.82
CA LYS A 93 -41.98 -1.72 -2.58
C LYS A 93 -42.41 -3.09 -2.07
N ASP A 94 -41.74 -4.15 -2.53
CA ASP A 94 -42.04 -5.55 -2.17
C ASP A 94 -41.12 -6.08 -1.06
N ALA A 95 -40.13 -5.30 -0.63
CA ALA A 95 -39.14 -5.73 0.35
C ALA A 95 -39.72 -5.70 1.77
N THR A 96 -39.48 -6.77 2.53
CA THR A 96 -39.76 -6.85 3.96
C THR A 96 -38.48 -6.64 4.79
N GLU A 97 -37.32 -6.90 4.19
CA GLU A 97 -36.00 -6.73 4.77
C GLU A 97 -35.01 -6.36 3.65
N VAL A 98 -34.10 -5.44 3.94
CA VAL A 98 -32.97 -5.11 3.08
C VAL A 98 -31.68 -5.61 3.71
N VAL A 99 -30.76 -6.13 2.89
CA VAL A 99 -29.41 -6.50 3.31
C VAL A 99 -28.43 -5.61 2.54
N ASN A 100 -27.72 -4.76 3.27
CA ASN A 100 -26.60 -4.01 2.73
C ASN A 100 -25.42 -4.97 2.53
N ALA A 101 -25.07 -5.23 1.27
CA ALA A 101 -23.95 -6.06 0.81
C ALA A 101 -22.93 -5.23 0.00
N GLY A 102 -22.74 -3.97 0.36
CA GLY A 102 -21.62 -3.16 -0.12
C GLY A 102 -20.28 -3.79 0.25
N ASP A 103 -19.21 -3.37 -0.38
CA ASP A 103 -17.86 -3.87 -0.07
C ASP A 103 -17.57 -3.76 1.45
N ALA A 104 -16.69 -4.61 1.96
CA ALA A 104 -16.47 -4.72 3.40
C ALA A 104 -15.61 -3.56 3.94
N ASP A 105 -15.97 -2.33 3.59
CA ASP A 105 -15.33 -1.11 4.06
C ASP A 105 -16.37 -0.02 4.38
N ARG A 106 -15.91 1.14 4.84
CA ARG A 106 -16.79 2.25 5.22
C ARG A 106 -17.47 2.90 4.02
N GLU A 107 -16.81 2.90 2.85
CA GLU A 107 -17.38 3.46 1.62
C GLU A 107 -18.51 2.55 1.11
N GLY A 108 -18.30 1.20 1.12
CA GLY A 108 -19.34 0.23 0.79
C GLY A 108 -20.53 0.26 1.76
N GLN A 109 -20.29 0.57 3.05
CA GLN A 109 -21.36 0.82 4.01
C GLN A 109 -22.16 2.07 3.63
N LEU A 110 -21.46 3.18 3.37
CA LEU A 110 -22.07 4.48 3.08
C LEU A 110 -22.93 4.43 1.80
N LEU A 111 -22.36 3.92 0.70
CA LEU A 111 -23.01 4.04 -0.61
C LEU A 111 -24.37 3.33 -0.69
N VAL A 112 -24.57 2.21 0.00
CA VAL A 112 -25.87 1.53 0.06
C VAL A 112 -26.81 2.24 1.03
N ASP A 113 -26.33 2.63 2.20
CA ASP A 113 -27.15 3.32 3.19
C ASP A 113 -27.61 4.70 2.69
N GLU A 114 -26.80 5.43 1.92
CA GLU A 114 -27.20 6.69 1.27
C GLU A 114 -28.38 6.47 0.30
N VAL A 115 -28.33 5.41 -0.51
CA VAL A 115 -29.43 5.08 -1.44
C VAL A 115 -30.71 4.74 -0.68
N LEU A 116 -30.61 3.97 0.41
CA LEU A 116 -31.76 3.63 1.25
C LEU A 116 -32.37 4.88 1.91
N LEU A 117 -31.52 5.78 2.44
CA LEU A 117 -31.97 7.05 3.02
C LEU A 117 -32.60 7.96 1.98
N PHE A 118 -31.98 8.09 0.80
CA PHE A 118 -32.50 8.88 -0.32
C PHE A 118 -33.88 8.38 -0.80
N LEU A 119 -34.07 7.05 -0.79
CA LEU A 119 -35.35 6.44 -1.16
C LEU A 119 -36.36 6.37 -0.01
N GLY A 120 -36.00 6.84 1.18
CA GLY A 120 -36.91 6.90 2.34
C GLY A 120 -37.21 5.54 2.96
N TRP A 121 -36.34 4.53 2.80
CA TRP A 121 -36.51 3.21 3.40
C TRP A 121 -36.45 3.29 4.93
N LYS A 122 -37.44 2.71 5.61
CA LYS A 122 -37.54 2.67 7.08
C LYS A 122 -37.70 1.25 7.63
N GLY A 123 -37.66 0.26 6.74
CA GLY A 123 -37.80 -1.15 7.11
C GLY A 123 -36.51 -1.69 7.75
N LYS A 124 -36.60 -2.97 8.15
CA LYS A 124 -35.44 -3.69 8.71
C LYS A 124 -34.29 -3.71 7.71
N THR A 125 -33.09 -3.34 8.17
CA THR A 125 -31.87 -3.40 7.38
C THR A 125 -30.81 -4.21 8.13
N SER A 126 -30.18 -5.14 7.44
CA SER A 126 -29.11 -6.00 7.93
C SER A 126 -27.85 -5.77 7.10
N ARG A 127 -26.68 -6.22 7.60
CA ARG A 127 -25.37 -6.06 6.94
C ARG A 127 -24.74 -7.41 6.66
N LEU A 128 -24.43 -7.64 5.40
CA LEU A 128 -23.60 -8.75 4.92
C LEU A 128 -22.18 -8.26 4.67
N TRP A 129 -21.22 -8.78 5.43
CA TRP A 129 -19.80 -8.40 5.35
C TRP A 129 -19.01 -9.45 4.58
N LEU A 130 -18.53 -9.12 3.37
CA LEU A 130 -17.86 -10.04 2.46
C LEU A 130 -16.40 -9.66 2.24
N SER A 131 -15.46 -10.49 2.69
CA SER A 131 -14.02 -10.32 2.47
C SER A 131 -13.49 -11.14 1.28
N SER A 132 -14.28 -12.08 0.76
CA SER A 132 -13.96 -12.88 -0.42
C SER A 132 -15.25 -13.32 -1.13
N LEU A 133 -15.16 -13.56 -2.44
CA LEU A 133 -16.30 -13.93 -3.30
C LEU A 133 -16.38 -15.44 -3.60
N ASP A 134 -15.49 -16.26 -3.04
CA ASP A 134 -15.61 -17.70 -3.14
C ASP A 134 -16.85 -18.22 -2.39
N ASP A 135 -17.41 -19.32 -2.86
CA ASP A 135 -18.69 -19.82 -2.37
C ASP A 135 -18.69 -20.16 -0.87
N ALA A 136 -17.57 -20.61 -0.32
CA ALA A 136 -17.47 -20.93 1.11
C ALA A 136 -17.52 -19.65 1.96
N SER A 137 -16.77 -18.62 1.55
CA SER A 137 -16.76 -17.31 2.19
C SER A 137 -18.12 -16.62 2.11
N VAL A 138 -18.81 -16.69 0.96
CA VAL A 138 -20.16 -16.15 0.81
C VAL A 138 -21.16 -16.87 1.72
N ARG A 139 -21.13 -18.22 1.80
CA ARG A 139 -21.99 -18.99 2.73
C ARG A 139 -21.74 -18.62 4.19
N LYS A 140 -20.47 -18.51 4.58
CA LYS A 140 -20.06 -18.10 5.93
C LYS A 140 -20.59 -16.70 6.26
N ALA A 141 -20.46 -15.75 5.34
CA ALA A 141 -20.96 -14.39 5.53
C ALA A 141 -22.48 -14.32 5.64
N LEU A 142 -23.20 -15.09 4.80
CA LEU A 142 -24.67 -15.19 4.86
C LEU A 142 -25.17 -15.77 6.18
N SER A 143 -24.43 -16.68 6.82
CA SER A 143 -24.78 -17.19 8.15
C SER A 143 -24.46 -16.21 9.27
N GLY A 144 -23.58 -15.22 9.01
CA GLY A 144 -23.12 -14.21 9.97
C GLY A 144 -23.69 -12.80 9.73
N ILE A 145 -24.84 -12.67 9.06
CA ILE A 145 -25.48 -11.36 8.83
C ILE A 145 -25.72 -10.64 10.16
N LYS A 146 -25.33 -9.37 10.22
CA LYS A 146 -25.44 -8.50 11.40
C LYS A 146 -26.58 -7.49 11.24
N ASP A 147 -27.04 -6.92 12.34
CA ASP A 147 -27.91 -5.75 12.29
C ASP A 147 -27.13 -4.55 11.71
N ASN A 148 -27.71 -3.87 10.71
CA ASN A 148 -27.08 -2.70 10.10
C ASN A 148 -26.92 -1.53 11.08
N ALA A 149 -27.74 -1.45 12.13
CA ALA A 149 -27.61 -0.44 13.18
C ALA A 149 -26.24 -0.51 13.89
N ALA A 150 -25.66 -1.71 14.02
CA ALA A 150 -24.32 -1.87 14.58
C ALA A 150 -23.20 -1.24 13.70
N MET A 151 -23.50 -0.96 12.42
CA MET A 151 -22.58 -0.33 11.48
C MET A 151 -22.72 1.20 11.41
N ARG A 152 -23.56 1.78 12.25
CA ARG A 152 -23.78 3.23 12.29
C ARG A 152 -22.48 4.05 12.45
N PRO A 153 -21.52 3.69 13.33
CA PRO A 153 -20.25 4.42 13.42
C PRO A 153 -19.41 4.34 12.12
N VAL A 154 -19.48 3.22 11.41
CA VAL A 154 -18.78 3.02 10.13
C VAL A 154 -19.37 3.94 9.06
N TYR A 155 -20.70 3.99 8.95
CA TYR A 155 -21.43 4.90 8.07
C TYR A 155 -21.09 6.37 8.37
N GLU A 156 -21.17 6.78 9.64
CA GLU A 156 -20.90 8.17 10.05
C GLU A 156 -19.46 8.59 9.78
N SER A 157 -18.50 7.69 9.94
CA SER A 157 -17.10 7.95 9.61
C SER A 157 -16.92 8.24 8.11
N ALA A 158 -17.56 7.49 7.22
CA ALA A 158 -17.51 7.72 5.78
C ALA A 158 -18.22 9.03 5.40
N LEU A 159 -19.42 9.25 5.95
CA LEU A 159 -20.20 10.46 5.70
C LEU A 159 -19.47 11.73 6.16
N ALA A 160 -18.88 11.72 7.36
CA ALA A 160 -18.10 12.85 7.86
C ALA A 160 -16.93 13.16 6.93
N ARG A 161 -16.22 12.12 6.45
CA ARG A 161 -15.13 12.29 5.49
C ARG A 161 -15.64 12.90 4.18
N GLN A 162 -16.70 12.37 3.60
CA GLN A 162 -17.30 12.87 2.36
C GLN A 162 -17.66 14.35 2.47
N ARG A 163 -18.31 14.74 3.58
CA ARG A 163 -18.69 16.13 3.84
C ARG A 163 -17.50 17.07 4.05
N VAL A 164 -16.48 16.64 4.79
CA VAL A 164 -15.25 17.43 4.96
C VAL A 164 -14.50 17.59 3.64
N ASP A 165 -14.45 16.53 2.82
CA ASP A 165 -13.84 16.60 1.48
C ASP A 165 -14.59 17.60 0.59
N TRP A 166 -15.92 17.62 0.64
CA TRP A 166 -16.75 18.60 -0.08
C TRP A 166 -16.54 20.02 0.46
N LEU A 167 -16.68 20.24 1.79
CA LEU A 167 -16.55 21.56 2.41
C LEU A 167 -15.20 22.19 2.10
N MET A 168 -14.13 21.46 2.32
CA MET A 168 -12.78 21.96 2.06
C MET A 168 -12.49 22.06 0.57
N GLY A 169 -12.80 21.00 -0.19
CA GLY A 169 -12.49 20.93 -1.60
C GLY A 169 -13.21 21.99 -2.42
N MET A 170 -14.51 22.15 -2.25
CA MET A 170 -15.30 23.11 -3.01
C MET A 170 -14.97 24.56 -2.61
N ASN A 171 -15.06 24.88 -1.34
CA ASN A 171 -14.84 26.26 -0.88
C ASN A 171 -13.41 26.75 -1.18
N ALA A 172 -12.39 25.95 -0.85
CA ALA A 172 -11.01 26.33 -1.08
C ALA A 172 -10.67 26.43 -2.57
N SER A 173 -11.22 25.53 -3.40
CA SER A 173 -11.01 25.59 -4.86
C SER A 173 -11.64 26.84 -5.47
N ILE A 174 -12.85 27.21 -5.06
CA ILE A 174 -13.50 28.43 -5.54
C ILE A 174 -12.70 29.66 -5.09
N ALA A 175 -12.30 29.72 -3.83
CA ALA A 175 -11.53 30.84 -3.29
C ALA A 175 -10.18 31.00 -4.01
N LEU A 176 -9.44 29.91 -4.19
CA LEU A 176 -8.15 29.91 -4.92
C LEU A 176 -8.34 30.35 -6.38
N SER A 177 -9.29 29.73 -7.09
CA SER A 177 -9.53 30.03 -8.51
C SER A 177 -9.86 31.51 -8.72
N ARG A 178 -10.69 32.09 -7.86
CA ARG A 178 -11.03 33.51 -7.92
C ARG A 178 -9.87 34.44 -7.62
N ASN A 179 -9.07 34.08 -6.59
CA ASN A 179 -7.89 34.87 -6.25
C ASN A 179 -6.88 34.88 -7.43
N LEU A 180 -6.62 33.72 -8.02
CA LEU A 180 -5.72 33.62 -9.17
C LEU A 180 -6.26 34.34 -10.40
N GLN A 181 -7.57 34.25 -10.67
CA GLN A 181 -8.23 34.99 -11.76
C GLN A 181 -8.12 36.49 -11.56
N SER A 182 -8.24 37.01 -10.32
CA SER A 182 -8.04 38.43 -10.03
C SER A 182 -6.60 38.89 -10.25
N CYS A 183 -5.64 37.97 -10.19
CA CYS A 183 -4.23 38.20 -10.52
C CYS A 183 -3.90 37.95 -12.00
N GLY A 184 -4.90 37.75 -12.84
CA GLY A 184 -4.70 37.51 -14.28
C GLY A 184 -4.36 36.08 -14.68
N VAL A 185 -4.45 35.12 -13.74
CA VAL A 185 -4.22 33.68 -14.00
C VAL A 185 -5.56 32.99 -14.27
N PRO A 186 -5.90 32.65 -15.52
CA PRO A 186 -7.17 32.02 -15.85
C PRO A 186 -7.23 30.56 -15.40
N GLY A 187 -8.45 30.00 -15.37
CA GLY A 187 -8.68 28.58 -15.10
C GLY A 187 -9.40 28.30 -13.78
N ALA A 188 -9.70 27.02 -13.58
CA ALA A 188 -10.28 26.50 -12.34
C ALA A 188 -9.20 25.68 -11.62
N TRP A 189 -8.82 26.15 -10.45
CA TRP A 189 -7.77 25.57 -9.62
C TRP A 189 -8.37 24.79 -8.46
N SER A 190 -7.98 23.53 -8.32
CA SER A 190 -8.56 22.67 -7.29
C SER A 190 -7.65 22.48 -6.08
N ILE A 191 -8.29 22.51 -4.92
CA ILE A 191 -7.68 22.12 -3.63
C ILE A 191 -8.40 20.87 -3.11
N GLY A 192 -7.65 19.95 -2.53
CA GLY A 192 -8.22 18.76 -1.90
C GLY A 192 -7.33 18.25 -0.77
N ARG A 193 -7.95 17.67 0.28
CA ARG A 193 -7.23 17.19 1.48
C ARG A 193 -6.18 16.11 1.20
N VAL A 194 -6.34 15.36 0.12
CA VAL A 194 -5.38 14.35 -0.32
C VAL A 194 -4.59 14.85 -1.52
N GLN A 195 -5.27 15.43 -2.51
CA GLN A 195 -4.68 15.91 -3.75
C GLN A 195 -3.56 16.93 -3.52
N THR A 196 -3.83 17.98 -2.75
CA THR A 196 -2.88 19.08 -2.55
C THR A 196 -1.61 18.63 -1.81
N PRO A 197 -1.70 17.90 -0.68
CA PRO A 197 -0.51 17.36 -0.04
C PRO A 197 0.25 16.35 -0.89
N THR A 198 -0.44 15.56 -1.73
CA THR A 198 0.25 14.65 -2.68
C THR A 198 1.02 15.44 -3.74
N LEU A 199 0.44 16.52 -4.26
CA LEU A 199 1.15 17.42 -5.17
C LEU A 199 2.34 18.08 -4.48
N ALA A 200 2.21 18.48 -3.23
CA ALA A 200 3.34 19.05 -2.46
C ALA A 200 4.51 18.08 -2.37
N LEU A 201 4.27 16.79 -2.11
CA LEU A 201 5.33 15.77 -2.12
C LEU A 201 6.10 15.73 -3.46
N LEU A 202 5.38 15.83 -4.57
CA LEU A 202 6.00 15.85 -5.91
C LEU A 202 6.82 17.13 -6.14
N VAL A 203 6.24 18.28 -5.78
CA VAL A 203 6.91 19.59 -5.96
C VAL A 203 8.16 19.68 -5.09
N ASP A 204 8.08 19.26 -3.83
CA ASP A 204 9.23 19.29 -2.93
C ASP A 204 10.34 18.35 -3.42
N ARG A 205 9.99 17.14 -3.87
CA ARG A 205 10.96 16.21 -4.48
C ARG A 205 11.60 16.80 -5.73
N GLN A 206 10.83 17.48 -6.58
CA GLN A 206 11.35 18.12 -7.78
C GLN A 206 12.33 19.26 -7.42
N ARG A 207 11.98 20.06 -6.40
CA ARG A 207 12.86 21.12 -5.89
C ARG A 207 14.15 20.55 -5.30
N ASP A 208 14.07 19.45 -4.56
CA ASP A 208 15.24 18.76 -4.02
C ASP A 208 16.19 18.30 -5.14
N ILE A 209 15.62 17.83 -6.27
CA ILE A 209 16.39 17.41 -7.43
C ILE A 209 17.02 18.62 -8.14
N GLU A 210 16.25 19.68 -8.39
CA GLU A 210 16.69 20.87 -9.13
C GLU A 210 17.75 21.69 -8.37
N HIS A 211 17.61 21.78 -7.05
CA HIS A 211 18.54 22.53 -6.21
C HIS A 211 19.70 21.69 -5.67
N PHE A 212 19.72 20.39 -6.00
CA PHE A 212 20.76 19.49 -5.52
C PHE A 212 22.14 19.91 -6.05
N LYS A 213 23.08 20.04 -5.12
CA LYS A 213 24.49 20.32 -5.44
C LYS A 213 25.31 19.07 -5.15
N PRO A 214 25.82 18.38 -6.18
CA PRO A 214 26.68 17.23 -5.97
C PRO A 214 27.93 17.62 -5.20
N ARG A 215 28.33 16.79 -4.24
CA ARG A 215 29.58 16.91 -3.49
C ARG A 215 30.37 15.64 -3.65
N ASP A 216 31.68 15.79 -3.89
CA ASP A 216 32.58 14.66 -3.89
C ASP A 216 32.93 14.34 -2.44
N PHE A 217 33.04 13.06 -2.13
CA PHE A 217 33.46 12.55 -0.83
C PHE A 217 34.27 11.27 -1.01
N TYR A 218 35.03 10.92 0.00
CA TYR A 218 36.01 9.84 -0.09
C TYR A 218 35.79 8.84 1.02
N GLN A 219 36.02 7.57 0.71
CA GLN A 219 36.04 6.47 1.66
C GLN A 219 37.45 5.83 1.60
N VAL A 220 38.03 5.53 2.75
CA VAL A 220 39.27 4.78 2.83
C VAL A 220 39.00 3.37 3.28
N ILE A 221 39.39 2.41 2.45
CA ILE A 221 39.22 0.97 2.71
C ILE A 221 40.59 0.35 2.94
N ALA A 222 40.76 -0.29 4.08
CA ALA A 222 41.86 -1.18 4.32
C ALA A 222 41.54 -2.56 3.74
N ASN A 223 42.29 -2.99 2.75
CA ASN A 223 42.26 -4.33 2.23
C ASN A 223 43.22 -5.20 3.05
N LEU A 224 42.66 -6.10 3.88
CA LEU A 224 43.43 -6.96 4.76
C LEU A 224 43.59 -8.35 4.15
N ASP A 225 44.63 -9.05 4.57
CA ASP A 225 44.84 -10.45 4.23
C ASP A 225 43.60 -11.30 4.57
N GLY A 226 43.35 -12.32 3.76
CA GLY A 226 42.12 -13.13 3.85
C GLY A 226 40.89 -12.46 3.23
N GLY A 227 41.07 -11.42 2.41
CA GLY A 227 39.98 -10.78 1.66
C GLY A 227 39.06 -9.89 2.48
N ILE A 228 39.50 -9.48 3.67
CA ILE A 228 38.72 -8.60 4.54
C ILE A 228 38.86 -7.17 4.05
N LYS A 229 37.72 -6.48 3.89
CA LYS A 229 37.65 -5.03 3.60
C LYS A 229 37.13 -4.31 4.83
N ALA A 230 37.93 -3.39 5.38
CA ALA A 230 37.55 -2.60 6.53
C ALA A 230 37.49 -1.11 6.16
N LEU A 231 36.39 -0.47 6.47
CA LEU A 231 36.14 0.95 6.22
C LEU A 231 36.66 1.78 7.39
N TRP A 232 37.42 2.83 7.08
CA TRP A 232 37.87 3.78 8.07
C TRP A 232 36.69 4.43 8.78
N GLN A 233 36.73 4.41 10.10
CA GLN A 233 35.76 5.11 10.94
C GLN A 233 36.30 6.54 11.16
N LEU A 234 35.65 7.50 10.51
CA LEU A 234 36.06 8.89 10.56
C LEU A 234 35.89 9.47 11.96
N PRO A 235 36.88 10.24 12.46
CA PRO A 235 36.66 11.10 13.61
C PRO A 235 35.66 12.21 13.27
N ASP A 236 34.99 12.74 14.31
CA ASP A 236 33.96 13.77 14.14
C ASP A 236 34.50 15.07 13.52
N ASP A 237 35.76 15.40 13.78
CA ASP A 237 36.46 16.61 13.25
C ASP A 237 36.83 16.52 11.76
N LEU A 238 36.79 15.30 11.18
CA LEU A 238 37.06 15.09 9.75
C LEU A 238 35.78 14.75 8.96
N SER A 239 34.63 14.66 9.62
CA SER A 239 33.39 14.32 9.00
C SER A 239 32.48 15.55 8.80
N ASP A 240 31.74 15.58 7.66
CA ASP A 240 30.64 16.52 7.49
C ASP A 240 29.39 16.09 8.32
N GLU A 241 28.29 16.84 8.20
CA GLU A 241 27.04 16.57 8.90
C GLU A 241 26.43 15.18 8.59
N ASP A 242 26.81 14.58 7.45
CA ASP A 242 26.40 13.26 7.00
C ASP A 242 27.45 12.17 7.27
N GLY A 243 28.53 12.48 8.00
CA GLY A 243 29.59 11.55 8.33
C GLY A 243 30.54 11.23 7.17
N ARG A 244 30.76 12.16 6.22
CA ARG A 244 31.57 11.96 5.01
C ARG A 244 32.90 12.71 5.09
N LEU A 245 33.94 12.11 4.54
CA LEU A 245 35.24 12.75 4.34
C LEU A 245 35.21 13.54 3.03
N LEU A 246 35.42 14.85 3.09
CA LEU A 246 35.44 15.73 1.90
C LEU A 246 36.84 15.98 1.36
N GLU A 247 37.89 15.68 2.12
CA GLU A 247 39.29 15.97 1.79
C GLU A 247 39.96 14.77 1.13
N ASN A 248 40.24 14.86 -0.18
CA ASN A 248 40.96 13.81 -0.91
C ASN A 248 42.37 13.58 -0.36
N ASP A 249 43.09 14.65 -0.09
CA ASP A 249 44.49 14.56 0.37
C ASP A 249 44.58 13.78 1.69
N LYS A 250 43.61 13.96 2.57
CA LYS A 250 43.52 13.23 3.83
C LYS A 250 43.19 11.76 3.63
N ALA A 251 42.32 11.45 2.67
CA ALA A 251 42.03 10.07 2.27
C ALA A 251 43.29 9.37 1.74
N GLU A 252 44.00 10.02 0.84
CA GLU A 252 45.23 9.50 0.23
C GLU A 252 46.37 9.34 1.25
N GLU A 253 46.54 10.32 2.17
CA GLU A 253 47.48 10.23 3.27
C GLU A 253 47.19 9.01 4.14
N THR A 254 45.93 8.84 4.53
CA THR A 254 45.47 7.72 5.37
C THR A 254 45.68 6.38 4.68
N ALA A 255 45.32 6.27 3.40
CA ALA A 255 45.50 5.05 2.63
C ALA A 255 46.96 4.63 2.51
N ARG A 256 47.87 5.60 2.28
CA ARG A 256 49.31 5.34 2.25
C ARG A 256 49.87 4.96 3.62
N ARG A 257 49.39 5.62 4.68
CA ARG A 257 49.84 5.39 6.06
C ARG A 257 49.56 3.96 6.53
N ILE A 258 48.40 3.39 6.19
CA ILE A 258 47.97 2.05 6.63
C ILE A 258 48.58 0.91 5.81
N ALA A 259 49.05 1.16 4.60
CA ALA A 259 49.59 0.14 3.69
C ALA A 259 50.81 -0.58 4.33
N GLY A 260 50.79 -1.92 4.32
CA GLY A 260 51.83 -2.75 4.93
C GLY A 260 51.80 -2.81 6.45
N LYS A 261 50.90 -2.11 7.13
CA LYS A 261 50.80 -2.07 8.60
C LYS A 261 50.02 -3.28 9.15
N ALA A 262 50.29 -3.58 10.42
CA ALA A 262 49.51 -4.55 11.16
C ALA A 262 48.10 -3.98 11.52
N ALA A 263 47.07 -4.72 11.19
CA ALA A 263 45.69 -4.46 11.59
C ALA A 263 45.34 -5.38 12.78
N ARG A 264 45.25 -4.79 13.97
CA ARG A 264 44.95 -5.53 15.18
C ARG A 264 43.47 -5.54 15.46
N VAL A 265 42.86 -6.73 15.66
CA VAL A 265 41.46 -6.88 16.02
C VAL A 265 41.28 -6.38 17.46
N GLY A 266 40.66 -5.22 17.62
CA GLY A 266 40.31 -4.66 18.93
C GLY A 266 38.99 -5.26 19.48
N LYS A 267 38.01 -5.51 18.59
CA LYS A 267 36.73 -6.12 18.95
C LYS A 267 36.21 -6.99 17.82
N PHE A 268 35.70 -8.16 18.18
CA PHE A 268 34.99 -9.03 17.22
C PHE A 268 33.64 -9.44 17.80
N ALA A 269 32.58 -9.19 17.05
CA ALA A 269 31.22 -9.60 17.39
C ALA A 269 30.67 -10.53 16.32
N ARG A 270 30.01 -11.59 16.79
CA ARG A 270 29.32 -12.59 15.96
C ARG A 270 27.93 -12.78 16.50
N LYS A 271 26.90 -12.62 15.65
CA LYS A 271 25.51 -12.80 16.05
C LYS A 271 24.80 -13.64 14.99
N THR A 272 24.12 -14.68 15.41
CA THR A 272 23.17 -15.40 14.56
C THR A 272 21.81 -14.74 14.62
N GLY A 273 21.14 -14.67 13.47
CA GLY A 273 19.82 -14.11 13.34
C GLY A 273 18.94 -14.96 12.45
N GLU A 274 17.63 -14.77 12.58
CA GLU A 274 16.63 -15.35 11.71
C GLU A 274 15.76 -14.21 11.14
N ARG A 275 15.46 -14.30 9.84
CA ARG A 275 14.53 -13.38 9.17
C ARG A 275 13.33 -14.17 8.67
N GLN A 276 12.17 -13.87 9.20
CA GLN A 276 10.90 -14.45 8.74
C GLN A 276 10.55 -13.91 7.36
N ALA A 277 9.72 -14.65 6.64
CA ALA A 277 9.14 -14.13 5.40
C ALA A 277 8.34 -12.84 5.66
N PRO A 278 8.28 -11.92 4.68
CA PRO A 278 7.41 -10.75 4.79
C PRO A 278 5.94 -11.15 4.99
N LEU A 279 5.17 -10.23 5.58
CA LEU A 279 3.72 -10.40 5.69
C LEU A 279 3.07 -10.37 4.31
N PRO A 280 1.86 -10.93 4.15
CA PRO A 280 1.06 -10.79 2.93
C PRO A 280 0.88 -9.33 2.50
N PHE A 281 0.63 -9.14 1.23
CA PHE A 281 0.46 -7.78 0.70
C PHE A 281 -0.78 -7.08 1.25
N THR A 282 -0.59 -5.80 1.59
CA THR A 282 -1.63 -4.79 1.51
C THR A 282 -1.69 -4.27 0.06
N LEU A 283 -2.72 -3.48 -0.30
CA LEU A 283 -2.77 -2.91 -1.64
C LEU A 283 -1.56 -1.99 -1.90
N GLY A 284 -1.22 -1.11 -0.97
CA GLY A 284 -0.06 -0.23 -1.11
C GLY A 284 1.27 -0.99 -1.23
N GLY A 285 1.42 -2.07 -0.46
CA GLY A 285 2.58 -2.98 -0.57
C GLY A 285 2.65 -3.65 -1.94
N LEU A 286 1.52 -4.16 -2.45
CA LEU A 286 1.43 -4.76 -3.78
C LEU A 286 1.76 -3.75 -4.89
N GLN A 287 1.22 -2.53 -4.80
CA GLN A 287 1.49 -1.46 -5.75
C GLN A 287 2.98 -1.05 -5.76
N LYS A 288 3.62 -0.98 -4.59
CA LYS A 288 5.06 -0.71 -4.49
C LYS A 288 5.88 -1.77 -5.24
N ILE A 289 5.63 -3.04 -4.96
CA ILE A 289 6.36 -4.16 -5.58
C ILE A 289 6.05 -4.30 -7.07
N ALA A 290 4.78 -4.15 -7.48
CA ALA A 290 4.39 -4.17 -8.89
C ALA A 290 5.02 -3.02 -9.69
N SER A 291 5.10 -1.82 -9.10
CA SER A 291 5.79 -0.67 -9.71
C SER A 291 7.28 -0.96 -9.90
N SER A 292 7.94 -1.54 -8.90
CA SER A 292 9.38 -1.84 -8.94
C SER A 292 9.70 -2.98 -9.90
N ARG A 293 9.03 -4.14 -9.75
CA ARG A 293 9.37 -5.37 -10.47
C ARG A 293 8.70 -5.49 -11.85
N LEU A 294 7.48 -4.97 -11.98
CA LEU A 294 6.67 -5.13 -13.18
C LEU A 294 6.56 -3.85 -14.01
N GLY A 295 6.93 -2.69 -13.45
CA GLY A 295 6.77 -1.38 -14.08
C GLY A 295 5.30 -0.93 -14.19
N LEU A 296 4.39 -1.53 -13.43
CA LEU A 296 2.97 -1.20 -13.46
C LEU A 296 2.69 0.08 -12.68
N SER A 297 1.72 0.87 -13.17
CA SER A 297 1.19 1.98 -12.40
C SER A 297 0.37 1.49 -11.20
N ALA A 298 0.14 2.36 -10.23
CA ALA A 298 -0.74 2.07 -9.10
C ALA A 298 -2.16 1.73 -9.55
N LYS A 299 -2.65 2.42 -10.58
CA LYS A 299 -3.97 2.20 -11.20
C LYS A 299 -4.05 0.83 -11.86
N ASP A 300 -3.06 0.48 -12.68
CA ASP A 300 -3.06 -0.81 -13.40
C ASP A 300 -2.91 -1.98 -12.43
N THR A 301 -2.09 -1.83 -11.39
CA THR A 301 -1.97 -2.82 -10.32
C THR A 301 -3.30 -3.03 -9.59
N LEU A 302 -4.02 -1.95 -9.26
CA LEU A 302 -5.34 -2.06 -8.64
C LEU A 302 -6.36 -2.71 -9.58
N ALA A 303 -6.35 -2.36 -10.87
CA ALA A 303 -7.23 -2.98 -11.86
C ALA A 303 -6.97 -4.48 -12.00
N ALA A 304 -5.69 -4.89 -12.07
CA ALA A 304 -5.30 -6.29 -12.11
C ALA A 304 -5.72 -7.06 -10.84
N ALA A 305 -5.50 -6.48 -9.66
CA ALA A 305 -5.91 -7.08 -8.39
C ALA A 305 -7.45 -7.17 -8.27
N GLN A 306 -8.18 -6.18 -8.78
CA GLN A 306 -9.65 -6.20 -8.84
C GLN A 306 -10.17 -7.30 -9.78
N GLU A 307 -9.54 -7.48 -10.95
CA GLU A 307 -9.84 -8.58 -11.89
C GLU A 307 -9.66 -9.95 -11.22
N LEU A 308 -8.56 -10.15 -10.50
CA LEU A 308 -8.29 -11.38 -9.75
C LEU A 308 -9.34 -11.65 -8.67
N TYR A 309 -9.76 -10.61 -7.95
CA TYR A 309 -10.81 -10.71 -6.94
C TYR A 309 -12.18 -11.07 -7.56
N GLU A 310 -12.55 -10.42 -8.65
CA GLU A 310 -13.82 -10.68 -9.36
C GLU A 310 -13.85 -12.07 -10.00
N ALA A 311 -12.70 -12.57 -10.43
CA ALA A 311 -12.50 -13.96 -10.86
C ALA A 311 -12.44 -14.95 -9.68
N LYS A 312 -12.58 -14.50 -8.43
CA LYS A 312 -12.52 -15.30 -7.20
C LYS A 312 -11.15 -15.97 -6.93
N ILE A 313 -10.09 -15.50 -7.57
CA ILE A 313 -8.74 -16.08 -7.49
C ILE A 313 -7.98 -15.56 -6.28
N THR A 314 -8.21 -14.31 -5.90
CA THR A 314 -7.61 -13.69 -4.71
C THR A 314 -8.67 -13.10 -3.79
N THR A 315 -8.28 -12.82 -2.55
CA THR A 315 -9.10 -12.11 -1.57
C THR A 315 -9.21 -10.62 -1.92
N TYR A 316 -10.03 -9.88 -1.17
CA TYR A 316 -10.33 -8.47 -1.43
C TYR A 316 -9.05 -7.60 -1.51
N PRO A 317 -8.87 -6.84 -2.60
CA PRO A 317 -7.60 -6.18 -2.85
C PRO A 317 -7.40 -4.85 -2.10
N ARG A 318 -8.47 -4.16 -1.67
CA ARG A 318 -8.37 -2.83 -1.06
C ARG A 318 -8.18 -2.93 0.45
N THR A 319 -7.14 -3.63 0.87
CA THR A 319 -6.82 -3.85 2.29
C THR A 319 -5.54 -3.11 2.69
N ASP A 320 -5.55 -2.55 3.89
CA ASP A 320 -4.39 -1.99 4.59
C ASP A 320 -3.85 -2.95 5.68
N CYS A 321 -4.50 -4.09 5.88
CA CYS A 321 -4.11 -5.10 6.85
C CYS A 321 -3.32 -6.24 6.20
N PRO A 322 -2.07 -6.50 6.60
CA PRO A 322 -1.28 -7.62 6.08
C PRO A 322 -1.48 -8.91 6.88
N SER A 323 -2.29 -8.91 7.94
CA SER A 323 -2.55 -10.09 8.77
C SER A 323 -3.65 -10.96 8.19
N LEU A 324 -3.69 -12.23 8.60
CA LEU A 324 -4.64 -13.24 8.13
C LEU A 324 -5.43 -13.84 9.30
N PRO A 325 -6.73 -14.16 9.12
CA PRO A 325 -7.49 -14.89 10.11
C PRO A 325 -6.90 -16.28 10.36
N THR A 326 -6.70 -16.63 11.62
CA THR A 326 -6.07 -17.92 12.01
C THR A 326 -6.86 -19.12 11.52
N GLU A 327 -8.19 -19.02 11.45
CA GLU A 327 -9.07 -20.08 10.96
C GLU A 327 -8.88 -20.40 9.47
N MET A 328 -8.38 -19.47 8.66
CA MET A 328 -8.09 -19.71 7.24
C MET A 328 -6.87 -20.61 7.04
N HIS A 329 -6.00 -20.76 8.04
CA HIS A 329 -4.81 -21.62 7.94
C HIS A 329 -5.16 -23.06 7.62
N GLY A 330 -6.31 -23.58 8.11
CA GLY A 330 -6.74 -24.95 7.84
C GLY A 330 -6.96 -25.27 6.36
N ALA A 331 -7.28 -24.26 5.52
CA ALA A 331 -7.45 -24.41 4.08
C ALA A 331 -6.13 -24.27 3.30
N ALA A 332 -5.04 -23.85 3.93
CA ALA A 332 -3.79 -23.48 3.27
C ALA A 332 -3.19 -24.61 2.42
N SER A 333 -3.23 -25.86 2.90
CA SER A 333 -2.71 -27.02 2.15
C SER A 333 -3.43 -27.20 0.80
N GLY A 334 -4.76 -27.01 0.76
CA GLY A 334 -5.55 -27.04 -0.47
C GLY A 334 -5.19 -25.90 -1.41
N VAL A 335 -5.04 -24.69 -0.88
CA VAL A 335 -4.62 -23.52 -1.68
C VAL A 335 -3.24 -23.72 -2.28
N LEU A 336 -2.25 -24.17 -1.49
CA LEU A 336 -0.88 -24.46 -1.96
C LEU A 336 -0.86 -25.46 -3.10
N LYS A 337 -1.74 -26.49 -3.06
CA LYS A 337 -1.88 -27.46 -4.14
C LYS A 337 -2.39 -26.81 -5.43
N ILE A 338 -3.44 -25.99 -5.34
CA ILE A 338 -4.07 -25.34 -6.49
C ILE A 338 -3.13 -24.34 -7.16
N ILE A 339 -2.36 -23.58 -6.39
CA ILE A 339 -1.41 -22.61 -6.94
C ILE A 339 -0.08 -23.24 -7.38
N GLY A 340 0.00 -24.58 -7.45
CA GLY A 340 1.18 -25.29 -7.95
C GLY A 340 2.41 -25.17 -7.05
N ALA A 341 2.22 -25.10 -5.73
CA ALA A 341 3.31 -25.01 -4.76
C ALA A 341 3.78 -26.38 -4.25
N VAL A 342 3.06 -27.45 -4.57
CA VAL A 342 3.44 -28.83 -4.18
C VAL A 342 4.73 -29.24 -4.89
N GLY A 343 5.69 -29.76 -4.12
CA GLY A 343 7.01 -30.17 -4.63
C GLY A 343 8.10 -29.09 -4.55
N ILE A 344 7.75 -27.86 -4.20
CA ILE A 344 8.76 -26.83 -3.89
C ILE A 344 9.46 -27.22 -2.57
N ALA A 345 10.78 -27.36 -2.62
CA ALA A 345 11.57 -27.78 -1.46
C ALA A 345 11.47 -26.79 -0.30
N GLY A 346 11.22 -27.31 0.90
CA GLY A 346 11.15 -26.51 2.14
C GLY A 346 9.76 -26.00 2.51
N ILE A 347 8.72 -26.25 1.69
CA ILE A 347 7.34 -25.92 2.05
C ILE A 347 6.80 -26.89 3.09
N ASP A 348 6.25 -26.33 4.16
CA ASP A 348 5.53 -27.05 5.19
C ASP A 348 4.17 -26.34 5.44
N ALA A 349 3.09 -26.96 4.93
CA ALA A 349 1.74 -26.41 5.03
C ALA A 349 1.22 -26.29 6.49
N SER A 350 1.86 -27.00 7.44
CA SER A 350 1.53 -26.91 8.87
C SER A 350 2.17 -25.71 9.57
N ARG A 351 3.15 -25.07 8.93
CA ARG A 351 3.88 -23.94 9.49
C ARG A 351 2.95 -22.74 9.72
N LYS A 352 2.97 -22.24 10.95
CA LYS A 352 2.23 -21.02 11.32
C LYS A 352 3.16 -19.81 11.33
N HIS A 353 3.09 -19.01 10.28
CA HIS A 353 3.75 -17.73 10.21
C HIS A 353 3.05 -16.69 11.10
N ALA A 354 3.76 -15.64 11.54
CA ALA A 354 3.19 -14.55 12.35
C ALA A 354 2.06 -13.75 11.66
N ALA A 355 1.89 -13.92 10.35
CA ALA A 355 0.78 -13.37 9.59
C ALA A 355 -0.59 -13.91 10.05
N TRP A 356 -0.66 -15.17 10.54
CA TRP A 356 -1.89 -15.80 11.01
C TRP A 356 -2.25 -15.28 12.40
N ASN A 357 -2.92 -14.13 12.44
CA ASN A 357 -3.25 -13.42 13.68
C ASN A 357 -4.60 -12.72 13.56
N THR A 358 -5.69 -13.39 13.95
CA THR A 358 -7.06 -12.86 13.89
C THR A 358 -7.24 -11.59 14.72
N ALA A 359 -6.49 -11.40 15.80
CA ALA A 359 -6.59 -10.21 16.64
C ALA A 359 -6.12 -8.92 15.94
N LYS A 360 -5.33 -9.03 14.85
CA LYS A 360 -4.87 -7.91 14.03
C LYS A 360 -5.74 -7.68 12.79
N VAL A 361 -6.75 -8.51 12.57
CA VAL A 361 -7.67 -8.40 11.44
C VAL A 361 -8.91 -7.64 11.89
N GLU A 362 -9.11 -6.44 11.36
CA GLU A 362 -10.28 -5.61 11.65
C GLU A 362 -11.40 -5.85 10.62
N ALA A 363 -11.33 -5.14 9.50
CA ALA A 363 -12.31 -5.22 8.42
C ALA A 363 -11.87 -6.17 7.30
N HIS A 364 -10.60 -6.12 6.96
CA HIS A 364 -9.97 -6.88 5.90
C HIS A 364 -8.73 -7.60 6.42
N HIS A 365 -8.28 -8.56 5.62
CA HIS A 365 -7.01 -9.27 5.83
C HIS A 365 -6.13 -9.14 4.59
N GLY A 366 -4.89 -9.61 4.67
CA GLY A 366 -3.92 -9.55 3.59
C GLY A 366 -4.39 -10.21 2.30
N ILE A 367 -3.88 -9.73 1.18
CA ILE A 367 -4.20 -10.24 -0.16
C ILE A 367 -3.51 -11.60 -0.33
N ILE A 368 -4.31 -12.65 -0.50
CA ILE A 368 -3.82 -14.04 -0.68
C ILE A 368 -4.61 -14.76 -1.78
N PRO A 369 -4.06 -15.83 -2.37
CA PRO A 369 -4.82 -16.71 -3.25
C PRO A 369 -5.96 -17.40 -2.51
N THR A 370 -7.02 -17.71 -3.24
CA THR A 370 -8.15 -18.53 -2.80
C THR A 370 -7.96 -19.99 -3.23
N GLY A 371 -8.99 -20.79 -3.11
CA GLY A 371 -9.05 -22.15 -3.63
C GLY A 371 -9.44 -22.25 -5.11
N GLN A 372 -9.35 -21.18 -5.91
CA GLN A 372 -9.69 -21.19 -7.34
C GLN A 372 -8.42 -21.21 -8.20
N SER A 373 -8.45 -21.98 -9.30
CA SER A 373 -7.33 -22.01 -10.25
C SER A 373 -7.33 -20.76 -11.13
N PRO A 374 -6.17 -20.11 -11.34
CA PRO A 374 -6.05 -18.98 -12.25
C PRO A 374 -6.22 -19.37 -13.73
N ASP A 375 -6.01 -20.65 -14.08
CA ASP A 375 -5.95 -21.10 -15.48
C ASP A 375 -7.29 -21.01 -16.21
N ALA A 376 -8.40 -21.11 -15.48
CA ALA A 376 -9.76 -21.13 -16.04
C ALA A 376 -10.36 -19.74 -16.31
N ALA A 377 -9.72 -18.63 -15.93
CA ALA A 377 -10.37 -17.33 -15.80
C ALA A 377 -10.12 -16.34 -16.94
N GLY A 378 -9.40 -16.70 -18.01
CA GLY A 378 -9.15 -15.78 -19.14
C GLY A 378 -8.50 -14.45 -18.73
N LEU A 379 -7.64 -14.45 -17.71
CA LEU A 379 -7.03 -13.26 -17.11
C LEU A 379 -6.16 -12.46 -18.08
N SER A 380 -6.17 -11.14 -17.90
CA SER A 380 -5.24 -10.24 -18.56
C SER A 380 -3.77 -10.57 -18.23
N SER A 381 -2.84 -10.12 -19.08
CA SER A 381 -1.40 -10.30 -18.85
C SER A 381 -0.96 -9.70 -17.51
N ASP A 382 -1.46 -8.50 -17.17
CA ASP A 382 -1.10 -7.83 -15.93
C ASP A 382 -1.69 -8.52 -14.71
N ALA A 383 -2.93 -9.05 -14.80
CA ALA A 383 -3.52 -9.84 -13.74
C ALA A 383 -2.70 -11.11 -13.45
N LYS A 384 -2.22 -11.81 -14.47
CA LYS A 384 -1.34 -12.98 -14.31
C LYS A 384 -0.03 -12.62 -13.61
N ARG A 385 0.62 -11.54 -14.04
CA ARG A 385 1.89 -11.06 -13.44
C ARG A 385 1.70 -10.62 -11.98
N VAL A 386 0.60 -9.93 -11.67
CA VAL A 386 0.24 -9.53 -10.30
C VAL A 386 -0.10 -10.75 -9.45
N PHE A 387 -0.80 -11.75 -10.02
CA PHE A 387 -1.06 -13.00 -9.32
C PHE A 387 0.22 -13.72 -8.93
N ASP A 388 1.23 -13.76 -9.81
CA ASP A 388 2.52 -14.39 -9.50
C ASP A 388 3.19 -13.74 -8.28
N LEU A 389 3.12 -12.42 -8.13
CA LEU A 389 3.61 -11.74 -6.92
C LEU A 389 2.84 -12.17 -5.66
N ILE A 390 1.51 -12.21 -5.75
CA ILE A 390 0.64 -12.61 -4.62
C ILE A 390 0.89 -14.09 -4.26
N ARG A 391 0.99 -14.94 -5.27
CA ARG A 391 1.31 -16.37 -5.13
C ARG A 391 2.65 -16.57 -4.43
N GLU A 392 3.70 -15.91 -4.91
CA GLU A 392 5.04 -15.96 -4.32
C GLU A 392 5.03 -15.53 -2.86
N SER A 393 4.38 -14.40 -2.54
CA SER A 393 4.23 -13.90 -1.18
C SER A 393 3.52 -14.91 -0.26
N PHE A 394 2.46 -15.55 -0.74
CA PHE A 394 1.73 -16.55 0.03
C PHE A 394 2.56 -17.80 0.29
N ILE A 395 3.26 -18.33 -0.71
CA ILE A 395 4.11 -19.53 -0.58
C ILE A 395 5.20 -19.31 0.47
N ARG A 396 5.81 -18.13 0.52
CA ARG A 396 6.87 -17.79 1.47
C ARG A 396 6.45 -17.95 2.93
N LEU A 397 5.16 -17.81 3.25
CA LEU A 397 4.63 -17.98 4.62
C LEU A 397 4.81 -19.41 5.16
N PHE A 398 4.97 -20.38 4.27
CA PHE A 398 5.09 -21.80 4.59
C PHE A 398 6.53 -22.32 4.48
N MET A 399 7.48 -21.41 4.22
CA MET A 399 8.90 -21.74 4.16
C MET A 399 9.61 -21.41 5.48
N PRO A 400 10.76 -22.07 5.77
CA PRO A 400 11.55 -21.74 6.94
C PRO A 400 12.09 -20.31 6.87
N PRO A 401 12.40 -19.70 8.03
CA PRO A 401 13.06 -18.41 8.04
C PRO A 401 14.45 -18.51 7.40
N GLU A 402 14.90 -17.41 6.83
CA GLU A 402 16.30 -17.27 6.47
C GLU A 402 17.13 -17.22 7.75
N LYS A 403 18.19 -18.04 7.82
CA LYS A 403 19.16 -18.01 8.92
C LYS A 403 20.45 -17.40 8.43
N PHE A 404 20.95 -16.45 9.17
CA PHE A 404 22.18 -15.75 8.83
C PHE A 404 23.02 -15.47 10.06
N GLU A 405 24.28 -15.19 9.81
CA GLU A 405 25.24 -14.74 10.78
C GLU A 405 25.77 -13.37 10.38
N THR A 406 25.70 -12.39 11.25
CA THR A 406 26.41 -11.12 11.11
C THR A 406 27.72 -11.21 11.86
N ARG A 407 28.81 -10.77 11.21
CA ARG A 407 30.14 -10.61 11.78
C ARG A 407 30.52 -9.15 11.71
N GLU A 408 31.08 -8.63 12.78
CA GLU A 408 31.56 -7.27 12.86
C GLU A 408 32.92 -7.27 13.56
N ALA A 409 33.89 -6.63 12.94
CA ALA A 409 35.24 -6.48 13.49
C ALA A 409 35.63 -5.01 13.50
N LEU A 410 36.21 -4.57 14.60
CA LEU A 410 36.88 -3.30 14.69
C LEU A 410 38.39 -3.56 14.74
N PHE A 411 39.11 -2.94 13.81
CA PHE A 411 40.57 -3.03 13.69
C PHE A 411 41.20 -1.71 14.10
N ASP A 412 42.29 -1.80 14.80
CA ASP A 412 43.25 -0.69 14.93
C ASP A 412 44.35 -0.90 13.91
N ILE A 413 44.57 0.09 13.05
CA ILE A 413 45.65 0.11 12.05
C ILE A 413 46.43 1.42 12.23
N ASP A 414 47.60 1.31 12.82
CA ASP A 414 48.46 2.47 13.10
C ASP A 414 47.76 3.58 13.92
N GLY A 415 46.92 3.18 14.91
CA GLY A 415 46.13 4.08 15.75
C GLY A 415 44.83 4.61 15.10
N LEU A 416 44.47 4.12 13.93
CA LEU A 416 43.23 4.50 13.22
C LEU A 416 42.19 3.37 13.29
N PRO A 417 40.90 3.69 13.62
CA PRO A 417 39.85 2.69 13.73
C PRO A 417 39.26 2.33 12.37
N PHE A 418 39.23 1.06 12.06
CA PHE A 418 38.58 0.51 10.85
C PHE A 418 37.50 -0.50 11.22
N ARG A 419 36.40 -0.46 10.52
CA ARG A 419 35.25 -1.39 10.74
C ARG A 419 35.04 -2.28 9.52
N ALA A 420 34.97 -3.58 9.74
CA ALA A 420 34.52 -4.53 8.75
C ALA A 420 33.22 -5.19 9.20
N ALA A 421 32.28 -5.37 8.29
CA ALA A 421 31.03 -6.09 8.53
C ALA A 421 30.79 -7.12 7.43
N ALA A 422 30.24 -8.28 7.80
CA ALA A 422 29.84 -9.31 6.86
C ALA A 422 28.53 -9.94 7.29
N ARG A 423 27.71 -10.33 6.31
CA ARG A 423 26.50 -11.12 6.51
C ARG A 423 26.63 -12.43 5.74
N VAL A 424 26.66 -13.52 6.49
CA VAL A 424 26.80 -14.87 5.95
C VAL A 424 25.45 -15.57 6.04
N VAL A 425 24.88 -15.97 4.92
CA VAL A 425 23.64 -16.74 4.89
C VAL A 425 23.96 -18.19 5.23
N LEU A 426 23.39 -18.71 6.32
CA LEU A 426 23.57 -20.11 6.78
C LEU A 426 22.50 -21.02 6.16
N ASP A 427 21.26 -20.57 6.11
CA ASP A 427 20.14 -21.21 5.40
C ASP A 427 19.31 -20.12 4.70
N PRO A 428 19.19 -20.15 3.39
CA PRO A 428 18.42 -19.15 2.67
C PRO A 428 16.91 -19.18 2.98
N GLY A 429 16.38 -20.29 3.51
CA GLY A 429 14.98 -20.37 3.86
C GLY A 429 14.05 -19.93 2.74
N TRP A 430 13.12 -19.00 3.05
CA TRP A 430 12.14 -18.46 2.09
C TRP A 430 12.77 -17.65 0.94
N THR A 431 14.00 -17.14 1.10
CA THR A 431 14.67 -16.36 0.05
C THR A 431 15.07 -17.23 -1.16
N ARG A 432 14.98 -18.57 -1.07
CA ARG A 432 15.18 -19.49 -2.18
C ARG A 432 14.21 -19.29 -3.34
N LEU A 433 13.01 -18.76 -3.07
CA LEU A 433 12.04 -18.47 -4.12
C LEU A 433 12.42 -17.26 -5.00
N GLY A 434 13.56 -16.63 -4.72
CA GLY A 434 13.98 -15.44 -5.43
C GLY A 434 13.26 -14.18 -4.92
N GLY A 435 13.57 -13.05 -5.54
CA GLY A 435 13.09 -11.74 -5.14
C GLY A 435 13.97 -11.16 -4.04
N LYS A 436 14.87 -10.27 -4.42
CA LYS A 436 15.44 -9.32 -3.46
C LYS A 436 14.25 -8.54 -2.89
N ASP A 437 14.14 -8.49 -1.57
CA ASP A 437 13.19 -7.57 -0.96
C ASP A 437 13.57 -6.17 -1.42
N ASP A 438 12.64 -5.47 -2.10
CA ASP A 438 12.86 -4.08 -2.49
C ASP A 438 12.94 -3.14 -1.26
N ASP A 439 12.87 -3.68 -0.05
CA ASP A 439 13.17 -2.98 1.20
C ASP A 439 14.66 -2.92 1.54
N GLU A 440 15.52 -3.66 0.83
CA GLU A 440 16.97 -3.49 0.89
C GLU A 440 17.43 -2.24 0.08
N GLY A 441 16.63 -1.20 0.06
CA GLY A 441 16.98 0.14 -0.41
C GLY A 441 17.85 0.95 0.57
N GLN A 442 18.51 0.30 1.49
CA GLN A 442 19.72 0.85 2.10
C GLN A 442 20.87 0.41 1.20
N ASP A 443 21.33 1.33 0.34
CA ASP A 443 22.73 1.40 -0.04
C ASP A 443 23.53 1.40 1.28
N SER A 444 23.76 0.22 1.85
CA SER A 444 24.82 0.10 2.83
C SER A 444 26.07 0.34 2.02
N ASP A 445 26.70 1.49 2.22
CA ASP A 445 28.01 1.83 1.66
C ASP A 445 29.09 0.79 2.04
N GLU A 446 28.72 -0.19 2.84
CA GLU A 446 29.57 -1.29 3.28
C GLU A 446 29.71 -2.33 2.16
N GLN A 447 30.90 -2.43 1.61
CA GLN A 447 31.22 -3.50 0.67
C GLN A 447 31.12 -4.87 1.37
N PRO A 448 30.44 -5.86 0.77
CA PRO A 448 30.38 -7.19 1.34
C PRO A 448 31.81 -7.71 1.50
N SER A 449 32.20 -7.99 2.73
CA SER A 449 33.50 -8.52 3.09
C SER A 449 33.41 -10.03 3.32
N ALA A 450 34.32 -10.79 2.73
CA ALA A 450 34.52 -12.19 3.09
C ALA A 450 35.28 -12.22 4.42
N MET A 451 34.55 -12.12 5.55
CA MET A 451 35.18 -12.09 6.86
C MET A 451 35.15 -13.46 7.54
N PRO A 452 36.32 -14.11 7.77
CA PRO A 452 36.40 -15.33 8.57
C PRO A 452 36.04 -15.06 10.04
N ALA A 453 35.97 -16.10 10.85
CA ALA A 453 35.91 -15.93 12.30
C ALA A 453 37.29 -15.42 12.78
N LEU A 454 37.27 -14.30 13.49
CA LEU A 454 38.44 -13.66 14.04
C LEU A 454 38.47 -13.78 15.59
N ARG A 455 39.63 -13.51 16.17
CA ARG A 455 39.79 -13.44 17.63
C ARG A 455 40.28 -12.03 18.02
N GLU A 456 39.82 -11.53 19.13
CA GLU A 456 40.33 -10.28 19.69
C GLU A 456 41.84 -10.39 19.97
N GLY A 457 42.58 -9.35 19.62
CA GLY A 457 44.07 -9.35 19.68
C GLY A 457 44.74 -9.98 18.47
N GLU A 458 44.02 -10.67 17.59
CA GLU A 458 44.58 -11.25 16.35
C GLU A 458 45.12 -10.12 15.45
N ALA A 459 46.25 -10.34 14.84
CA ALA A 459 46.84 -9.39 13.90
C ALA A 459 46.60 -9.88 12.46
N ARG A 460 46.20 -8.97 11.60
CA ARG A 460 46.12 -9.11 10.15
C ARG A 460 47.09 -8.12 9.50
N THR A 461 47.41 -8.34 8.25
CA THR A 461 48.24 -7.38 7.51
C THR A 461 47.35 -6.55 6.58
N CYS A 462 47.46 -5.24 6.66
CA CYS A 462 46.85 -4.37 5.65
C CYS A 462 47.70 -4.40 4.39
N GLU A 463 47.27 -5.15 3.39
CA GLU A 463 47.98 -5.30 2.14
C GLU A 463 48.09 -3.96 1.39
N ARG A 464 46.96 -3.21 1.39
CA ARG A 464 46.89 -1.87 0.80
C ARG A 464 45.75 -1.06 1.38
N GLY A 465 45.96 0.26 1.46
CA GLY A 465 44.88 1.24 1.60
C GLY A 465 44.33 1.61 0.21
N GLU A 466 43.02 1.72 0.09
CA GLU A 466 42.33 2.08 -1.14
C GLU A 466 41.42 3.26 -0.89
N VAL A 467 41.52 4.31 -1.71
CA VAL A 467 40.60 5.44 -1.68
C VAL A 467 39.53 5.24 -2.70
N ILE A 468 38.27 5.27 -2.25
CA ILE A 468 37.08 5.23 -3.13
C ILE A 468 36.52 6.64 -3.19
N ALA A 469 36.66 7.29 -4.34
CA ALA A 469 36.00 8.55 -4.62
C ALA A 469 34.53 8.28 -4.96
N LYS A 470 33.62 8.95 -4.25
CA LYS A 470 32.19 8.91 -4.45
C LYS A 470 31.66 10.32 -4.68
N ARG A 471 30.48 10.41 -5.26
CA ARG A 471 29.78 11.67 -5.46
C ARG A 471 28.35 11.51 -5.02
N THR A 472 27.83 12.48 -4.25
CA THR A 472 26.42 12.47 -3.88
C THR A 472 25.54 12.62 -5.11
N THR A 473 24.41 11.94 -5.11
CA THR A 473 23.43 11.99 -6.20
C THR A 473 22.10 12.58 -5.69
N PRO A 474 21.36 13.29 -6.54
CA PRO A 474 20.06 13.79 -6.14
C PRO A 474 19.10 12.64 -5.80
N PRO A 475 18.07 12.88 -4.96
CA PRO A 475 17.05 11.90 -4.72
C PRO A 475 16.36 11.55 -6.06
N LYS A 476 15.99 10.27 -6.22
CA LYS A 476 15.29 9.83 -7.44
C LYS A 476 13.88 10.41 -7.49
N PRO A 477 13.35 10.74 -8.69
CA PRO A 477 11.94 11.07 -8.87
C PRO A 477 11.04 9.98 -8.27
N TYR A 478 9.85 10.36 -7.86
CA TYR A 478 8.89 9.36 -7.38
C TYR A 478 8.43 8.46 -8.54
N THR A 479 8.39 7.16 -8.27
CA THR A 479 7.54 6.22 -9.01
C THR A 479 6.17 6.16 -8.33
N ASP A 480 5.16 5.59 -9.00
CA ASP A 480 3.84 5.36 -8.38
C ASP A 480 3.97 4.65 -7.02
N GLY A 481 4.80 3.60 -6.96
CA GLY A 481 5.01 2.82 -5.74
C GLY A 481 5.69 3.61 -4.62
N THR A 482 6.73 4.41 -4.93
CA THR A 482 7.42 5.23 -3.93
C THR A 482 6.60 6.43 -3.50
N LEU A 483 5.75 6.99 -4.38
CA LEU A 483 4.80 8.04 -4.02
C LEU A 483 3.72 7.52 -3.06
N ILE A 484 3.15 6.33 -3.34
CA ILE A 484 2.20 5.68 -2.40
C ILE A 484 2.87 5.42 -1.05
N ALA A 485 4.12 4.96 -1.03
CA ALA A 485 4.86 4.78 0.21
C ALA A 485 5.06 6.11 0.97
N ALA A 486 5.36 7.21 0.27
CA ALA A 486 5.46 8.55 0.86
C ALA A 486 4.10 9.04 1.39
N MET A 487 3.00 8.82 0.64
CA MET A 487 1.65 9.16 1.09
C MET A 487 1.27 8.39 2.37
N THR A 488 1.57 7.09 2.42
CA THR A 488 1.33 6.25 3.60
C THR A 488 2.22 6.68 4.78
N GLY A 489 3.47 6.98 4.51
CA GLY A 489 4.47 7.38 5.49
C GLY A 489 4.56 8.88 5.77
N VAL A 490 3.57 9.68 5.37
CA VAL A 490 3.62 11.16 5.44
C VAL A 490 3.93 11.70 6.84
N HIS A 491 3.57 10.97 7.88
CA HIS A 491 3.92 11.33 9.26
C HIS A 491 5.44 11.49 9.49
N LYS A 492 6.28 10.84 8.67
CA LYS A 492 7.75 10.96 8.75
C LYS A 492 8.25 12.31 8.24
N LEU A 493 7.47 12.96 7.37
CA LEU A 493 7.80 14.24 6.72
C LEU A 493 7.24 15.45 7.48
N VAL A 494 6.40 15.22 8.48
CA VAL A 494 5.79 16.30 9.28
C VAL A 494 6.63 16.57 10.53
N THR A 495 6.97 17.84 10.74
CA THR A 495 7.77 18.29 11.87
C THR A 495 6.94 18.56 13.13
N ASP A 496 5.68 18.99 12.99
CA ASP A 496 4.79 19.22 14.13
C ASP A 496 4.49 17.92 14.88
N PRO A 497 4.81 17.80 16.19
CA PRO A 497 4.68 16.55 16.93
C PRO A 497 3.22 16.08 17.06
N LYS A 498 2.25 16.98 17.17
CA LYS A 498 0.82 16.64 17.31
C LYS A 498 0.26 16.09 16.01
N LEU A 499 0.57 16.77 14.89
CA LEU A 499 0.18 16.30 13.57
C LEU A 499 0.87 14.98 13.21
N LYS A 500 2.15 14.83 13.54
CA LYS A 500 2.91 13.59 13.35
C LYS A 500 2.28 12.42 14.09
N ALA A 501 1.95 12.59 15.38
CA ALA A 501 1.28 11.57 16.18
C ALA A 501 -0.07 11.19 15.55
N ARG A 502 -0.89 12.19 15.18
CA ARG A 502 -2.20 11.95 14.57
C ARG A 502 -2.12 11.25 13.22
N LEU A 503 -1.20 11.65 12.36
CA LEU A 503 -0.99 11.01 11.05
C LEU A 503 -0.45 9.57 11.19
N LYS A 504 0.27 9.27 12.26
CA LYS A 504 0.74 7.90 12.55
C LYS A 504 -0.40 6.96 12.96
N GLU A 505 -1.45 7.48 13.60
CA GLU A 505 -2.65 6.74 13.99
C GLU A 505 -3.59 6.48 12.79
N THR A 506 -3.39 7.21 11.69
CA THR A 506 -4.20 7.09 10.48
C THR A 506 -3.41 6.37 9.37
N SER A 507 -4.08 5.99 8.30
CA SER A 507 -3.45 5.38 7.13
C SER A 507 -2.61 6.35 6.26
N GLY A 508 -2.25 7.53 6.77
CA GLY A 508 -1.53 8.57 6.05
C GLY A 508 -2.43 9.41 5.14
N LEU A 509 -1.91 9.85 3.99
CA LEU A 509 -2.67 10.59 2.97
C LEU A 509 -3.53 9.64 2.13
N GLY A 510 -4.82 9.86 2.10
CA GLY A 510 -5.76 9.01 1.38
C GLY A 510 -5.95 7.63 2.03
N THR A 511 -6.78 6.81 1.39
CA THR A 511 -6.97 5.40 1.74
C THR A 511 -6.40 4.53 0.63
N GLU A 512 -6.27 3.23 0.88
CA GLU A 512 -5.86 2.25 -0.13
C GLU A 512 -6.71 2.38 -1.41
N ALA A 513 -8.02 2.58 -1.28
CA ALA A 513 -8.93 2.74 -2.40
C ALA A 513 -8.72 4.03 -3.21
N THR A 514 -8.17 5.10 -2.62
CA THR A 514 -8.16 6.44 -3.22
C THR A 514 -6.79 6.94 -3.68
N ARG A 515 -5.68 6.37 -3.19
CA ARG A 515 -4.33 6.86 -3.54
C ARG A 515 -4.04 6.81 -5.03
N ALA A 516 -4.32 5.66 -5.66
CA ALA A 516 -4.11 5.51 -7.10
C ALA A 516 -4.93 6.53 -7.91
N SER A 517 -6.21 6.74 -7.55
CA SER A 517 -7.05 7.73 -8.24
C SER A 517 -6.57 9.17 -8.03
N MET A 518 -5.98 9.50 -6.88
CA MET A 518 -5.40 10.84 -6.65
C MET A 518 -4.20 11.10 -7.57
N ILE A 519 -3.34 10.10 -7.77
CA ILE A 519 -2.22 10.21 -8.72
C ILE A 519 -2.77 10.48 -10.13
N GLU A 520 -3.77 9.71 -10.57
CA GLU A 520 -4.39 9.90 -11.89
C GLU A 520 -5.07 11.27 -12.02
N VAL A 521 -5.69 11.81 -10.96
CA VAL A 521 -6.27 13.15 -10.97
C VAL A 521 -5.20 14.22 -11.15
N LEU A 522 -4.03 14.10 -10.51
CA LEU A 522 -2.92 15.05 -10.69
C LEU A 522 -2.39 15.03 -12.13
N ILE A 523 -2.30 13.84 -12.74
CA ILE A 523 -1.87 13.67 -14.12
C ILE A 523 -2.92 14.23 -15.10
N ALA A 524 -4.20 13.87 -14.90
CA ALA A 524 -5.30 14.35 -15.76
C ALA A 524 -5.49 15.88 -15.72
N ARG A 525 -5.06 16.53 -14.63
CA ARG A 525 -5.06 17.98 -14.47
C ARG A 525 -3.75 18.65 -14.90
N GLU A 526 -2.83 17.89 -15.46
CA GLU A 526 -1.53 18.38 -15.92
C GLU A 526 -0.66 19.00 -14.80
N TYR A 527 -0.93 18.63 -13.53
CA TYR A 527 -0.09 19.04 -12.40
C TYR A 527 1.15 18.15 -12.25
N ALA A 528 1.10 16.96 -12.82
CA ALA A 528 2.18 15.99 -12.86
C ALA A 528 2.16 15.23 -14.18
N GLU A 529 3.30 14.72 -14.59
CA GLU A 529 3.41 13.84 -15.76
C GLU A 529 4.06 12.51 -15.35
N ARG A 530 3.64 11.42 -16.00
CA ARG A 530 4.31 10.12 -15.83
C ARG A 530 5.26 9.92 -16.99
N LYS A 531 6.56 9.96 -16.72
CA LYS A 531 7.59 9.62 -17.71
C LYS A 531 7.77 8.12 -17.76
N LYS A 532 7.86 7.54 -18.96
CA LYS A 532 8.23 6.13 -19.09
C LYS A 532 9.63 5.96 -18.53
N LYS A 533 9.88 4.87 -17.80
CA LYS A 533 11.26 4.44 -17.53
C LYS A 533 11.88 4.07 -18.88
N GLU A 534 12.94 4.76 -19.29
CA GLU A 534 13.84 4.29 -20.32
C GLU A 534 14.62 3.09 -19.82
#